data_0ae1a1f9a517c4a3ad88b401f0bf5363
#
_entry.id   0ae1a1f9a517c4a3ad88b401f0bf5363
#
_cell.length_a   1.000
_cell.length_b   1.000
_cell.length_c   1.000
_cell.angle_alpha   90.00
_cell.angle_beta   90.00
_cell.angle_gamma   90.00
#
_symmetry.space_group_name_H-M   'P 1'
#
loop_
_entity.id
_entity.type
_entity.pdbx_description
1 polymer ?
#
loop_
_entity_poly.entity_id
_entity_poly.type
_entity_poly.pdbx_seq_one_letter_code
_entity_poly.pdbx_strand_id
1 'polypeptide(L)'
;MNQRAPSKYGTQVIKPDDFDIFWGELLERSHNIPLNASLTLDSMRTTEQVEVFEVHYDSLNSLRVVGWYCLPRLKPRPLPARVFYPGYISEPTLPKAHAEQGYATFGAAPRGKLRSNLQFNPGYPGLLTHNLVDRQSYAYQGFYLDAIRVIDFLTEQPEVDSERIGIQGSSQGGALTLVAAALRPQVKAASAGAPYLTGVVDAIDLTRTYPYEEINDYLRLHPQYRDAMVKTWNYYDCINFADRIQCPIIVYIGLQDDVCPPETAYPLMDKIQSPEKKLYAYDGHGHDANHHVHDQVVDTFFDNHLKT
;
A
#
# COMPACT_ATOMS: atom_id res chain seq x y z
N MET A 1 5.33 29.47 7.17
CA MET A 1 5.54 28.15 6.58
C MET A 1 5.76 28.32 5.09
N ASN A 2 7.01 28.18 4.63
CA ASN A 2 7.31 28.24 3.21
C ASN A 2 6.90 26.91 2.58
N GLN A 3 5.71 26.84 2.05
CA GLN A 3 5.35 25.77 1.11
C GLN A 3 6.25 25.92 -0.11
N ARG A 4 7.27 25.09 -0.24
CA ARG A 4 8.00 24.94 -1.49
C ARG A 4 6.98 24.50 -2.53
N ALA A 5 6.80 25.32 -3.57
CA ALA A 5 5.84 25.04 -4.62
C ALA A 5 6.13 23.69 -5.29
N PRO A 6 5.13 22.83 -5.49
CA PRO A 6 5.27 21.47 -6.09
C PRO A 6 6.00 21.45 -7.43
N SER A 7 5.91 22.51 -8.21
CA SER A 7 6.40 22.63 -9.59
C SER A 7 7.93 22.57 -9.79
N LYS A 8 8.76 22.32 -8.76
CA LYS A 8 10.23 22.28 -8.86
C LYS A 8 10.84 20.88 -8.94
N TYR A 9 10.07 19.82 -8.67
CA TYR A 9 10.60 18.47 -8.66
C TYR A 9 10.08 17.71 -9.88
N GLY A 10 10.98 17.47 -10.84
CA GLY A 10 10.75 16.55 -11.96
C GLY A 10 10.95 15.11 -11.52
N THR A 11 10.56 14.16 -12.37
CA THR A 11 10.83 12.73 -12.16
C THR A 11 11.42 12.12 -13.43
N GLN A 12 12.32 11.16 -13.27
CA GLN A 12 12.84 10.31 -14.33
C GLN A 12 11.93 9.11 -14.63
N VAL A 13 10.87 8.92 -13.85
CA VAL A 13 9.92 7.81 -14.03
C VAL A 13 9.14 8.01 -15.34
N ILE A 14 9.18 7.01 -16.20
CA ILE A 14 8.51 7.02 -17.51
C ILE A 14 7.43 5.92 -17.49
N LYS A 15 6.16 6.27 -17.79
CA LYS A 15 5.12 5.28 -17.98
C LYS A 15 5.32 4.56 -19.31
N PRO A 16 5.51 3.22 -19.31
CA PRO A 16 5.63 2.46 -20.55
C PRO A 16 4.34 2.51 -21.39
N ASP A 17 4.45 2.48 -22.71
CA ASP A 17 3.29 2.51 -23.60
C ASP A 17 2.36 1.31 -23.40
N ASP A 18 2.92 0.14 -23.03
CA ASP A 18 2.19 -1.09 -22.77
C ASP A 18 1.84 -1.29 -21.27
N PHE A 19 2.00 -0.25 -20.42
CA PHE A 19 1.73 -0.33 -18.97
C PHE A 19 0.31 -0.83 -18.68
N ASP A 20 -0.67 -0.30 -19.38
CA ASP A 20 -2.07 -0.63 -19.15
C ASP A 20 -2.41 -2.06 -19.61
N ILE A 21 -1.77 -2.54 -20.67
CA ILE A 21 -1.88 -3.92 -21.15
C ILE A 21 -1.24 -4.86 -20.13
N PHE A 22 -0.02 -4.57 -19.68
CA PHE A 22 0.72 -5.36 -18.71
C PHE A 22 -0.07 -5.58 -17.41
N TRP A 23 -0.59 -4.49 -16.84
CA TRP A 23 -1.39 -4.58 -15.61
C TRP A 23 -2.78 -5.17 -15.83
N GLY A 24 -3.38 -4.96 -17.00
CA GLY A 24 -4.65 -5.59 -17.38
C GLY A 24 -4.54 -7.11 -17.39
N GLU A 25 -3.51 -7.67 -18.02
CA GLU A 25 -3.25 -9.11 -18.03
C GLU A 25 -2.99 -9.70 -16.63
N LEU A 26 -2.26 -8.95 -15.78
CA LEU A 26 -2.00 -9.37 -14.40
C LEU A 26 -3.25 -9.36 -13.54
N LEU A 27 -4.10 -8.35 -13.70
CA LEU A 27 -5.38 -8.25 -12.99
C LEU A 27 -6.32 -9.37 -13.42
N GLU A 28 -6.39 -9.69 -14.71
CA GLU A 28 -7.17 -10.81 -15.23
C GLU A 28 -6.66 -12.14 -14.66
N ARG A 29 -5.35 -12.38 -14.67
CA ARG A 29 -4.76 -13.57 -14.06
C ARG A 29 -5.09 -13.67 -12.57
N SER A 30 -5.03 -12.57 -11.83
CA SER A 30 -5.39 -12.52 -10.41
C SER A 30 -6.87 -12.80 -10.18
N HIS A 31 -7.74 -12.23 -11.01
CA HIS A 31 -9.19 -12.42 -10.92
C HIS A 31 -9.59 -13.89 -11.16
N ASN A 32 -8.90 -14.58 -12.05
CA ASN A 32 -9.14 -16.00 -12.37
C ASN A 32 -8.68 -16.96 -11.25
N ILE A 33 -8.00 -16.47 -10.22
CA ILE A 33 -7.65 -17.26 -9.03
C ILE A 33 -8.79 -17.10 -8.01
N PRO A 34 -9.53 -18.16 -7.65
CA PRO A 34 -10.52 -18.07 -6.59
C PRO A 34 -9.90 -17.59 -5.28
N LEU A 35 -10.62 -16.81 -4.48
CA LEU A 35 -10.11 -16.37 -3.16
C LEU A 35 -9.90 -17.54 -2.21
N ASN A 36 -10.76 -18.57 -2.27
CA ASN A 36 -10.73 -19.72 -1.35
C ASN A 36 -10.54 -19.24 0.10
N ALA A 37 -11.25 -18.16 0.45
CA ALA A 37 -11.08 -17.51 1.75
C ALA A 37 -11.53 -18.44 2.88
N SER A 38 -10.75 -18.47 3.95
CA SER A 38 -11.11 -19.15 5.19
C SER A 38 -10.88 -18.24 6.38
N LEU A 39 -11.86 -18.20 7.30
CA LEU A 39 -11.84 -17.39 8.51
C LEU A 39 -11.78 -18.31 9.72
N THR A 40 -10.84 -18.08 10.61
CA THR A 40 -10.72 -18.80 11.87
C THR A 40 -10.79 -17.80 13.02
N LEU A 41 -11.75 -17.96 13.92
CA LEU A 41 -11.87 -17.08 15.09
C LEU A 41 -10.62 -17.23 15.98
N ASP A 42 -9.94 -16.14 16.25
CA ASP A 42 -8.84 -16.08 17.19
C ASP A 42 -9.38 -15.72 18.59
N SER A 43 -9.62 -16.74 19.40
CA SER A 43 -10.20 -16.58 20.75
C SER A 43 -9.26 -15.81 21.70
N MET A 44 -7.94 -15.85 21.47
CA MET A 44 -6.98 -15.13 22.32
C MET A 44 -6.99 -13.63 22.08
N ARG A 45 -7.30 -13.21 20.84
CA ARG A 45 -7.31 -11.80 20.44
C ARG A 45 -8.71 -11.19 20.45
N THR A 46 -9.74 -12.02 20.41
CA THR A 46 -11.15 -11.62 20.51
C THR A 46 -11.44 -11.03 21.90
N THR A 47 -12.26 -9.97 21.93
CA THR A 47 -12.72 -9.30 23.17
C THR A 47 -14.25 -9.31 23.27
N GLU A 48 -14.79 -8.71 24.32
CA GLU A 48 -16.25 -8.52 24.45
C GLU A 48 -16.80 -7.59 23.35
N GLN A 49 -15.98 -6.64 22.85
CA GLN A 49 -16.38 -5.64 21.86
C GLN A 49 -16.08 -6.04 20.43
N VAL A 50 -15.01 -6.83 20.20
CA VAL A 50 -14.48 -7.11 18.85
C VAL A 50 -14.19 -8.59 18.67
N GLU A 51 -14.71 -9.17 17.61
CA GLU A 51 -14.30 -10.47 17.10
C GLU A 51 -13.08 -10.32 16.21
N VAL A 52 -12.07 -11.17 16.39
CA VAL A 52 -10.86 -11.20 15.60
C VAL A 52 -10.77 -12.53 14.87
N PHE A 53 -10.63 -12.47 13.56
CA PHE A 53 -10.46 -13.64 12.72
C PHE A 53 -9.07 -13.59 12.06
N GLU A 54 -8.37 -14.73 12.07
CA GLU A 54 -7.30 -14.98 11.14
C GLU A 54 -7.92 -15.40 9.80
N VAL A 55 -7.59 -14.65 8.75
CA VAL A 55 -8.09 -14.89 7.40
C VAL A 55 -6.96 -15.40 6.53
N HIS A 56 -7.23 -16.46 5.77
CA HIS A 56 -6.35 -16.93 4.71
C HIS A 56 -7.07 -16.86 3.38
N TYR A 57 -6.40 -16.39 2.34
CA TYR A 57 -6.93 -16.34 0.98
C TYR A 57 -5.84 -16.58 -0.07
N ASP A 58 -6.23 -17.04 -1.25
CA ASP A 58 -5.29 -17.32 -2.34
C ASP A 58 -5.01 -16.05 -3.15
N SER A 59 -3.76 -15.89 -3.54
CA SER A 59 -3.27 -14.79 -4.37
C SER A 59 -2.44 -15.31 -5.54
N LEU A 60 -1.74 -14.41 -6.25
CA LEU A 60 -0.95 -14.75 -7.44
C LEU A 60 -0.01 -15.94 -7.19
N ASN A 61 0.05 -16.85 -8.17
CA ASN A 61 0.81 -18.11 -8.13
C ASN A 61 0.32 -19.07 -7.03
N SER A 62 -0.98 -18.99 -6.69
CA SER A 62 -1.61 -19.82 -5.64
C SER A 62 -0.94 -19.68 -4.28
N LEU A 63 -0.26 -18.54 -4.04
CA LEU A 63 0.35 -18.26 -2.76
C LEU A 63 -0.75 -17.92 -1.74
N ARG A 64 -0.73 -18.62 -0.60
CA ARG A 64 -1.67 -18.40 0.49
C ARG A 64 -1.23 -17.24 1.33
N VAL A 65 -1.96 -16.14 1.33
CA VAL A 65 -1.70 -14.94 2.14
C VAL A 65 -2.65 -14.86 3.34
N VAL A 66 -2.22 -14.15 4.37
CA VAL A 66 -2.89 -14.07 5.66
C VAL A 66 -3.26 -12.62 5.98
N GLY A 67 -4.25 -12.42 6.83
CA GLY A 67 -4.60 -11.13 7.40
C GLY A 67 -5.40 -11.27 8.69
N TRP A 68 -5.53 -10.16 9.38
CA TRP A 68 -6.39 -10.04 10.57
C TRP A 68 -7.66 -9.30 10.21
N TYR A 69 -8.81 -9.95 10.37
CA TYR A 69 -10.12 -9.35 10.17
C TYR A 69 -10.80 -9.13 11.52
N CYS A 70 -11.14 -7.87 11.83
CA CYS A 70 -11.75 -7.52 13.09
C CYS A 70 -13.16 -6.96 12.86
N LEU A 71 -14.15 -7.49 13.57
CA LEU A 71 -15.56 -7.08 13.49
C LEU A 71 -16.06 -6.60 14.83
N PRO A 72 -16.69 -5.42 14.92
CA PRO A 72 -17.38 -4.99 16.13
C PRO A 72 -18.63 -5.84 16.35
N ARG A 73 -18.85 -6.32 17.59
CA ARG A 73 -19.99 -7.20 17.93
C ARG A 73 -21.32 -6.46 17.95
N LEU A 74 -21.31 -5.22 18.44
CA LEU A 74 -22.52 -4.46 18.79
C LEU A 74 -22.83 -3.31 17.84
N LYS A 75 -22.43 -3.40 16.59
CA LYS A 75 -22.68 -2.36 15.58
C LYS A 75 -23.62 -2.86 14.49
N PRO A 76 -24.55 -1.99 14.02
CA PRO A 76 -25.39 -2.32 12.88
C PRO A 76 -24.58 -2.67 11.64
N ARG A 77 -25.03 -3.63 10.86
CA ARG A 77 -24.42 -4.05 9.59
C ARG A 77 -25.31 -3.67 8.40
N PRO A 78 -24.78 -3.42 7.17
CA PRO A 78 -23.37 -3.55 6.81
C PRO A 78 -22.50 -2.39 7.32
N LEU A 79 -21.22 -2.69 7.60
CA LEU A 79 -20.25 -1.79 8.19
C LEU A 79 -19.36 -1.13 7.10
N PRO A 80 -18.96 0.14 7.28
CA PRO A 80 -17.82 0.65 6.52
C PRO A 80 -16.56 -0.14 6.88
N ALA A 81 -15.64 -0.31 5.94
CA ALA A 81 -14.41 -1.05 6.17
C ALA A 81 -13.15 -0.16 6.08
N ARG A 82 -12.12 -0.52 6.87
CA ARG A 82 -10.78 0.10 6.77
C ARG A 82 -9.71 -0.98 6.67
N VAL A 83 -8.83 -0.85 5.67
CA VAL A 83 -7.67 -1.73 5.45
C VAL A 83 -6.40 -1.04 5.89
N PHE A 84 -5.52 -1.78 6.56
CA PHE A 84 -4.22 -1.33 7.06
C PHE A 84 -3.11 -2.14 6.40
N TYR A 85 -2.29 -1.48 5.57
CA TYR A 85 -1.15 -2.08 4.91
C TYR A 85 0.15 -1.84 5.70
N PRO A 86 1.00 -2.87 5.87
CA PRO A 86 2.24 -2.77 6.65
C PRO A 86 3.38 -2.10 5.90
N GLY A 87 4.33 -1.53 6.65
CA GLY A 87 5.62 -1.06 6.13
C GLY A 87 6.54 -2.20 5.66
N TYR A 88 7.72 -1.86 5.12
CA TYR A 88 8.66 -2.81 4.52
C TYR A 88 9.15 -3.89 5.50
N ILE A 89 9.60 -3.48 6.69
CA ILE A 89 10.07 -4.40 7.74
C ILE A 89 9.05 -4.59 8.88
N SER A 90 7.90 -3.90 8.81
CA SER A 90 6.89 -3.95 9.87
C SER A 90 5.97 -5.15 9.67
N GLU A 91 5.57 -5.75 10.78
CA GLU A 91 4.47 -6.71 10.77
C GLU A 91 3.11 -6.01 10.70
N PRO A 92 2.06 -6.67 10.16
CA PRO A 92 0.72 -6.12 10.10
C PRO A 92 0.16 -5.76 11.46
N THR A 93 -0.53 -4.65 11.54
CA THR A 93 -1.26 -4.23 12.74
C THR A 93 -2.50 -5.11 12.96
N LEU A 94 -2.90 -5.23 14.22
CA LEU A 94 -4.19 -5.78 14.62
C LEU A 94 -5.15 -4.60 14.91
N PRO A 95 -6.00 -4.17 13.96
CA PRO A 95 -6.68 -2.88 14.01
C PRO A 95 -7.97 -2.90 14.84
N LYS A 96 -7.93 -3.45 16.07
CA LYS A 96 -9.10 -3.60 16.97
C LYS A 96 -9.70 -2.27 17.40
N ALA A 97 -8.86 -1.27 17.70
CA ALA A 97 -9.33 0.04 18.13
C ALA A 97 -10.25 0.70 17.10
N HIS A 98 -9.95 0.56 15.81
CA HIS A 98 -10.82 1.07 14.75
C HIS A 98 -12.09 0.23 14.57
N ALA A 99 -12.03 -1.08 14.87
CA ALA A 99 -13.24 -1.90 14.92
C ALA A 99 -14.18 -1.45 16.04
N GLU A 100 -13.67 -1.11 17.22
CA GLU A 100 -14.47 -0.54 18.33
C GLU A 100 -15.15 0.77 17.93
N GLN A 101 -14.54 1.54 17.02
CA GLN A 101 -15.12 2.77 16.45
C GLN A 101 -16.23 2.51 15.42
N GLY A 102 -16.49 1.25 15.04
CA GLY A 102 -17.60 0.85 14.17
C GLY A 102 -17.22 0.53 12.73
N TYR A 103 -15.96 0.23 12.46
CA TYR A 103 -15.50 -0.27 11.19
C TYR A 103 -15.34 -1.80 11.18
N ALA A 104 -15.60 -2.45 10.04
CA ALA A 104 -14.95 -3.71 9.74
C ALA A 104 -13.49 -3.41 9.39
N THR A 105 -12.51 -4.01 10.08
CA THR A 105 -11.12 -3.64 9.83
C THR A 105 -10.28 -4.83 9.39
N PHE A 106 -9.32 -4.59 8.50
CA PHE A 106 -8.44 -5.62 7.99
C PHE A 106 -6.97 -5.19 8.09
N GLY A 107 -6.18 -5.93 8.88
CA GLY A 107 -4.73 -5.82 8.91
C GLY A 107 -4.12 -6.76 7.87
N ALA A 108 -3.65 -6.23 6.76
CA ALA A 108 -3.14 -7.04 5.65
C ALA A 108 -1.73 -7.59 5.95
N ALA A 109 -1.51 -8.88 5.67
CA ALA A 109 -0.20 -9.51 5.71
C ALA A 109 0.19 -10.03 4.32
N PRO A 110 0.59 -9.16 3.37
CA PRO A 110 1.01 -9.61 2.05
C PRO A 110 2.18 -10.60 2.17
N ARG A 111 2.51 -11.26 1.07
CA ARG A 111 3.63 -12.24 1.01
C ARG A 111 4.87 -11.71 1.71
N GLY A 112 5.59 -12.56 2.42
CA GLY A 112 6.75 -12.17 3.23
C GLY A 112 6.42 -11.60 4.61
N LYS A 113 5.14 -11.52 4.99
CA LYS A 113 4.66 -11.03 6.30
C LYS A 113 3.96 -12.12 7.09
N LEU A 114 4.18 -12.17 8.43
CA LEU A 114 3.58 -13.18 9.31
C LEU A 114 3.65 -14.59 8.69
N ARG A 115 2.53 -15.29 8.68
CA ARG A 115 2.41 -16.63 8.09
C ARG A 115 2.42 -16.65 6.57
N SER A 116 2.24 -15.49 5.91
CA SER A 116 2.41 -15.35 4.46
C SER A 116 3.87 -15.50 4.03
N ASN A 117 4.83 -15.49 4.95
CA ASN A 117 6.24 -15.65 4.65
C ASN A 117 6.70 -17.13 4.54
N LEU A 118 5.86 -18.08 4.86
CA LEU A 118 6.20 -19.50 4.79
C LEU A 118 6.49 -19.96 3.35
N GLN A 119 5.82 -19.38 2.37
CA GLN A 119 5.96 -19.71 0.95
C GLN A 119 6.82 -18.71 0.16
N PHE A 120 7.04 -17.51 0.71
CA PHE A 120 7.81 -16.46 0.07
C PHE A 120 8.51 -15.60 1.11
N ASN A 121 9.83 -15.70 1.21
CA ASN A 121 10.62 -14.90 2.14
C ASN A 121 12.03 -14.66 1.58
N PRO A 122 12.23 -13.67 0.70
CA PRO A 122 13.56 -13.34 0.18
C PRO A 122 14.48 -12.67 1.22
N GLY A 123 13.94 -12.35 2.40
CA GLY A 123 14.67 -11.69 3.47
C GLY A 123 14.74 -10.17 3.34
N TYR A 124 15.41 -9.55 4.31
CA TYR A 124 15.74 -8.14 4.34
C TYR A 124 17.20 -7.96 4.77
N PRO A 125 18.06 -7.31 3.96
CA PRO A 125 17.84 -6.92 2.54
C PRO A 125 17.60 -8.14 1.64
N GLY A 126 16.96 -7.93 0.48
CA GLY A 126 16.72 -8.97 -0.51
C GLY A 126 15.36 -8.85 -1.21
N LEU A 127 14.35 -8.39 -0.48
CA LEU A 127 12.99 -8.28 -1.01
C LEU A 127 12.90 -7.28 -2.18
N LEU A 128 13.50 -6.11 -2.04
CA LEU A 128 13.45 -5.05 -3.04
C LEU A 128 14.17 -5.42 -4.34
N THR A 129 15.19 -6.26 -4.24
CA THR A 129 16.02 -6.69 -5.38
C THR A 129 15.66 -8.08 -5.93
N HIS A 130 14.67 -8.75 -5.34
CA HIS A 130 14.27 -10.09 -5.79
C HIS A 130 13.65 -10.06 -7.20
N ASN A 131 14.39 -10.60 -8.17
CA ASN A 131 14.06 -10.56 -9.61
C ASN A 131 13.97 -9.14 -10.20
N LEU A 132 14.73 -8.20 -9.67
CA LEU A 132 14.70 -6.78 -10.00
C LEU A 132 14.83 -6.45 -11.51
N VAL A 133 15.48 -7.31 -12.29
CA VAL A 133 15.78 -7.07 -13.71
C VAL A 133 14.75 -7.68 -14.67
N ASP A 134 13.73 -8.35 -14.14
CA ASP A 134 12.69 -8.99 -14.93
C ASP A 134 11.30 -8.57 -14.46
N ARG A 135 10.64 -7.73 -15.27
CA ARG A 135 9.29 -7.23 -14.95
C ARG A 135 8.23 -8.33 -14.79
N GLN A 136 8.43 -9.49 -15.43
CA GLN A 136 7.44 -10.59 -15.39
C GLN A 136 7.48 -11.40 -14.10
N SER A 137 8.60 -11.38 -13.38
CA SER A 137 8.80 -12.15 -12.15
C SER A 137 9.20 -11.29 -10.95
N TYR A 138 9.22 -9.97 -11.08
CA TYR A 138 9.61 -9.07 -10.02
C TYR A 138 8.70 -9.22 -8.79
N ALA A 139 9.30 -9.27 -7.60
CA ALA A 139 8.61 -9.57 -6.35
C ALA A 139 7.38 -8.69 -6.09
N TYR A 140 7.46 -7.40 -6.43
CA TYR A 140 6.37 -6.46 -6.17
C TYR A 140 5.11 -6.69 -7.03
N GLN A 141 5.20 -7.47 -8.10
CA GLN A 141 4.01 -7.95 -8.80
C GLN A 141 3.05 -8.64 -7.81
N GLY A 142 3.59 -9.56 -7.03
CA GLY A 142 2.79 -10.28 -6.05
C GLY A 142 2.33 -9.43 -4.87
N PHE A 143 3.19 -8.52 -4.36
CA PHE A 143 2.80 -7.62 -3.26
C PHE A 143 1.61 -6.74 -3.62
N TYR A 144 1.60 -6.17 -4.82
CA TYR A 144 0.51 -5.32 -5.29
C TYR A 144 -0.78 -6.12 -5.48
N LEU A 145 -0.66 -7.33 -6.01
CA LEU A 145 -1.82 -8.21 -6.14
C LEU A 145 -2.35 -8.69 -4.78
N ASP A 146 -1.49 -9.01 -3.82
CA ASP A 146 -1.91 -9.35 -2.46
C ASP A 146 -2.69 -8.19 -1.81
N ALA A 147 -2.26 -6.94 -2.02
CA ALA A 147 -2.95 -5.77 -1.48
C ALA A 147 -4.36 -5.59 -2.06
N ILE A 148 -4.53 -5.74 -3.38
CA ILE A 148 -5.85 -5.60 -3.99
C ILE A 148 -6.80 -6.77 -3.66
N ARG A 149 -6.28 -7.97 -3.42
CA ARG A 149 -7.08 -9.14 -3.04
C ARG A 149 -7.75 -8.99 -1.67
N VAL A 150 -7.21 -8.16 -0.79
CA VAL A 150 -7.89 -7.79 0.47
C VAL A 150 -9.21 -7.08 0.17
N ILE A 151 -9.24 -6.19 -0.83
CA ILE A 151 -10.44 -5.47 -1.22
C ILE A 151 -11.45 -6.45 -1.82
N ASP A 152 -10.99 -7.35 -2.70
CA ASP A 152 -11.82 -8.41 -3.28
C ASP A 152 -12.45 -9.27 -2.16
N PHE A 153 -11.67 -9.65 -1.13
CA PHE A 153 -12.19 -10.36 0.04
C PHE A 153 -13.27 -9.57 0.78
N LEU A 154 -13.02 -8.29 1.07
CA LEU A 154 -13.97 -7.47 1.83
C LEU A 154 -15.28 -7.25 1.08
N THR A 155 -15.25 -7.13 -0.24
CA THR A 155 -16.47 -6.97 -1.06
C THR A 155 -17.37 -8.22 -1.07
N GLU A 156 -16.83 -9.40 -0.73
CA GLU A 156 -17.58 -10.63 -0.60
C GLU A 156 -18.16 -10.86 0.82
N GLN A 157 -17.77 -10.03 1.80
CA GLN A 157 -18.23 -10.21 3.20
C GLN A 157 -19.60 -9.57 3.42
N PRO A 158 -20.61 -10.33 3.91
CA PRO A 158 -21.95 -9.80 4.15
C PRO A 158 -22.02 -8.72 5.24
N GLU A 159 -20.99 -8.65 6.11
CA GLU A 159 -20.87 -7.63 7.14
C GLU A 159 -20.36 -6.30 6.63
N VAL A 160 -19.79 -6.25 5.43
CA VAL A 160 -19.12 -5.07 4.87
C VAL A 160 -20.03 -4.38 3.86
N ASP A 161 -20.08 -3.06 3.93
CA ASP A 161 -20.60 -2.22 2.85
C ASP A 161 -19.50 -2.00 1.80
N SER A 162 -19.65 -2.67 0.66
CA SER A 162 -18.68 -2.62 -0.43
C SER A 162 -18.47 -1.23 -1.06
N GLU A 163 -19.41 -0.30 -0.83
CA GLU A 163 -19.32 1.09 -1.29
C GLU A 163 -18.63 2.01 -0.29
N ARG A 164 -18.23 1.49 0.89
CA ARG A 164 -17.61 2.27 1.96
C ARG A 164 -16.32 1.62 2.45
N ILE A 165 -15.38 1.36 1.53
CA ILE A 165 -14.07 0.78 1.84
C ILE A 165 -13.00 1.87 1.80
N GLY A 166 -12.32 2.10 2.93
CA GLY A 166 -11.15 2.97 3.05
C GLY A 166 -9.87 2.17 3.19
N ILE A 167 -8.77 2.68 2.67
CA ILE A 167 -7.48 2.00 2.73
C ILE A 167 -6.37 2.94 3.20
N GLN A 168 -5.43 2.42 4.00
CA GLN A 168 -4.34 3.22 4.52
C GLN A 168 -3.06 2.42 4.78
N GLY A 169 -1.95 3.13 4.78
CA GLY A 169 -0.65 2.63 5.19
C GLY A 169 0.45 3.68 5.06
N SER A 170 1.58 3.40 5.67
CA SER A 170 2.77 4.27 5.59
C SER A 170 3.96 3.49 5.01
N SER A 171 4.92 4.19 4.40
CA SER A 171 6.07 3.60 3.76
C SER A 171 5.65 2.60 2.66
N GLN A 172 6.05 1.33 2.72
CA GLN A 172 5.53 0.29 1.80
C GLN A 172 3.99 0.23 1.85
N GLY A 173 3.39 0.38 3.05
CA GLY A 173 1.93 0.46 3.18
C GLY A 173 1.34 1.63 2.41
N GLY A 174 2.04 2.77 2.35
CA GLY A 174 1.67 3.92 1.51
C GLY A 174 1.67 3.57 0.02
N ALA A 175 2.70 2.86 -0.46
CA ALA A 175 2.76 2.36 -1.83
C ALA A 175 1.61 1.39 -2.13
N LEU A 176 1.36 0.41 -1.25
CA LEU A 176 0.25 -0.54 -1.41
C LEU A 176 -1.11 0.16 -1.42
N THR A 177 -1.26 1.23 -0.62
CA THR A 177 -2.45 2.09 -0.62
C THR A 177 -2.63 2.79 -1.97
N LEU A 178 -1.58 3.40 -2.53
CA LEU A 178 -1.63 4.08 -3.82
C LEU A 178 -2.01 3.12 -4.96
N VAL A 179 -1.35 1.97 -5.02
CA VAL A 179 -1.61 0.97 -6.05
C VAL A 179 -3.01 0.36 -5.92
N ALA A 180 -3.45 0.06 -4.70
CA ALA A 180 -4.79 -0.48 -4.47
C ALA A 180 -5.88 0.54 -4.82
N ALA A 181 -5.71 1.83 -4.48
CA ALA A 181 -6.62 2.90 -4.87
C ALA A 181 -6.70 3.09 -6.40
N ALA A 182 -5.57 2.87 -7.11
CA ALA A 182 -5.52 2.97 -8.57
C ALA A 182 -6.16 1.78 -9.29
N LEU A 183 -6.15 0.58 -8.67
CA LEU A 183 -6.55 -0.67 -9.32
C LEU A 183 -7.90 -1.22 -8.83
N ARG A 184 -8.51 -0.61 -7.81
CA ARG A 184 -9.82 -1.03 -7.26
C ARG A 184 -10.76 0.17 -7.10
N PRO A 185 -11.76 0.31 -7.99
CA PRO A 185 -12.74 1.40 -7.93
C PRO A 185 -13.65 1.34 -6.69
N GLN A 186 -13.68 0.21 -5.98
CA GLN A 186 -14.39 0.04 -4.70
C GLN A 186 -13.76 0.85 -3.57
N VAL A 187 -12.53 1.33 -3.73
CA VAL A 187 -11.89 2.19 -2.73
C VAL A 187 -12.56 3.55 -2.72
N LYS A 188 -13.21 3.87 -1.59
CA LYS A 188 -13.93 5.13 -1.39
C LYS A 188 -13.05 6.26 -0.89
N ALA A 189 -12.02 5.95 -0.12
CA ALA A 189 -11.06 6.92 0.41
C ALA A 189 -9.70 6.28 0.68
N ALA A 190 -8.61 7.01 0.52
CA ALA A 190 -7.26 6.51 0.70
C ALA A 190 -6.36 7.47 1.52
N SER A 191 -5.49 6.92 2.37
CA SER A 191 -4.49 7.69 3.12
C SER A 191 -3.12 7.05 3.01
N ALA A 192 -2.16 7.73 2.34
CA ALA A 192 -0.82 7.22 2.08
C ALA A 192 0.24 8.06 2.80
N GLY A 193 0.92 7.48 3.79
CA GLY A 193 1.99 8.13 4.53
C GLY A 193 3.37 7.81 3.99
N ALA A 194 4.25 8.82 3.92
CA ALA A 194 5.65 8.68 3.50
C ALA A 194 5.83 7.60 2.41
N PRO A 195 5.12 7.71 1.25
CA PRO A 195 4.92 6.59 0.35
C PRO A 195 6.24 6.12 -0.27
N TYR A 196 6.61 4.88 0.05
CA TYR A 196 7.72 4.15 -0.55
C TYR A 196 7.38 3.71 -1.98
N LEU A 197 8.35 3.28 -2.78
CA LEU A 197 8.18 2.84 -4.18
C LEU A 197 7.59 3.94 -5.09
N THR A 198 7.85 5.17 -4.75
CA THR A 198 7.42 6.36 -5.47
C THR A 198 8.66 7.08 -5.99
N GLY A 199 8.78 7.25 -7.30
CA GLY A 199 9.96 7.84 -7.89
C GLY A 199 11.24 7.04 -7.61
N VAL A 200 11.21 5.71 -7.72
CA VAL A 200 12.30 4.83 -7.29
C VAL A 200 13.62 5.17 -7.99
N VAL A 201 13.56 5.47 -9.28
CA VAL A 201 14.75 5.84 -10.07
C VAL A 201 15.37 7.14 -9.56
N ASP A 202 14.54 8.07 -9.05
CA ASP A 202 15.01 9.32 -8.45
C ASP A 202 15.48 9.08 -7.00
N ALA A 203 14.74 8.27 -6.24
CA ALA A 203 15.00 8.00 -4.83
C ALA A 203 16.37 7.35 -4.58
N ILE A 204 16.80 6.41 -5.43
CA ILE A 204 18.13 5.77 -5.31
C ILE A 204 19.30 6.74 -5.49
N ASP A 205 19.08 7.89 -6.09
CA ASP A 205 20.07 8.96 -6.20
C ASP A 205 19.96 9.99 -5.05
N LEU A 206 18.76 10.14 -4.45
CA LEU A 206 18.45 11.11 -3.38
C LEU A 206 18.82 10.62 -1.99
N THR A 207 18.72 9.32 -1.73
CA THR A 207 19.01 8.74 -0.40
C THR A 207 20.05 7.63 -0.46
N ARG A 208 20.71 7.41 0.70
CA ARG A 208 21.62 6.27 0.95
C ARG A 208 21.12 5.41 2.12
N THR A 209 19.82 5.56 2.45
CA THR A 209 19.17 4.80 3.54
C THR A 209 18.43 3.60 2.96
N TYR A 210 18.47 2.47 3.68
CA TYR A 210 17.64 1.31 3.35
C TYR A 210 16.14 1.65 3.55
N PRO A 211 15.28 1.08 2.68
CA PRO A 211 15.57 0.00 1.73
C PRO A 211 16.04 0.43 0.33
N TYR A 212 16.01 1.70 -0.06
CA TYR A 212 16.46 2.11 -1.39
C TYR A 212 17.95 1.81 -1.63
N GLU A 213 18.79 1.90 -0.61
CA GLU A 213 20.20 1.56 -0.72
C GLU A 213 20.45 0.09 -1.12
N GLU A 214 19.47 -0.80 -0.92
CA GLU A 214 19.51 -2.19 -1.41
C GLU A 214 19.66 -2.26 -2.92
N ILE A 215 19.00 -1.35 -3.67
CA ILE A 215 19.17 -1.25 -5.13
C ILE A 215 20.56 -0.75 -5.47
N ASN A 216 21.09 0.23 -4.76
CA ASN A 216 22.43 0.75 -4.98
C ASN A 216 23.50 -0.32 -4.70
N ASP A 217 23.35 -1.10 -3.62
CA ASP A 217 24.22 -2.24 -3.33
C ASP A 217 24.20 -3.27 -4.47
N TYR A 218 23.00 -3.62 -4.92
CA TYR A 218 22.82 -4.53 -6.05
C TYR A 218 23.53 -4.01 -7.33
N LEU A 219 23.34 -2.74 -7.65
CA LEU A 219 23.95 -2.13 -8.84
C LEU A 219 25.46 -1.93 -8.73
N ARG A 220 26.01 -1.78 -7.52
CA ARG A 220 27.47 -1.79 -7.32
C ARG A 220 28.09 -3.14 -7.70
N LEU A 221 27.38 -4.22 -7.43
CA LEU A 221 27.81 -5.57 -7.81
C LEU A 221 27.46 -5.92 -9.26
N HIS A 222 26.41 -5.32 -9.81
CA HIS A 222 25.85 -5.63 -11.12
C HIS A 222 25.56 -4.38 -11.94
N PRO A 223 26.58 -3.54 -12.25
CA PRO A 223 26.37 -2.26 -12.93
C PRO A 223 25.72 -2.39 -14.31
N GLN A 224 25.91 -3.53 -14.98
CA GLN A 224 25.31 -3.85 -16.29
C GLN A 224 23.77 -3.97 -16.25
N TYR A 225 23.16 -4.09 -15.07
CA TYR A 225 21.71 -4.27 -14.92
C TYR A 225 20.93 -2.97 -14.65
N ARG A 226 21.60 -1.80 -14.64
CA ARG A 226 20.92 -0.52 -14.36
C ARG A 226 19.75 -0.28 -15.31
N ASP A 227 19.95 -0.45 -16.62
CA ASP A 227 18.90 -0.20 -17.61
C ASP A 227 17.73 -1.20 -17.49
N ALA A 228 18.02 -2.46 -17.17
CA ALA A 228 17.00 -3.49 -16.96
C ALA A 228 16.18 -3.19 -15.68
N MET A 229 16.85 -2.74 -14.62
CA MET A 229 16.22 -2.31 -13.38
C MET A 229 15.29 -1.11 -13.62
N VAL A 230 15.74 -0.06 -14.31
CA VAL A 230 14.93 1.11 -14.65
C VAL A 230 13.69 0.70 -15.47
N LYS A 231 13.87 -0.16 -16.48
CA LYS A 231 12.76 -0.69 -17.28
C LYS A 231 11.74 -1.44 -16.41
N THR A 232 12.21 -2.27 -15.49
CA THR A 232 11.34 -3.00 -14.56
C THR A 232 10.56 -2.02 -13.67
N TRP A 233 11.26 -1.07 -13.03
CA TRP A 233 10.63 -0.12 -12.11
C TRP A 233 9.57 0.76 -12.78
N ASN A 234 9.73 1.11 -14.03
CA ASN A 234 8.72 1.86 -14.77
C ASN A 234 7.35 1.15 -14.84
N TYR A 235 7.28 -0.17 -14.61
CA TYR A 235 6.02 -0.91 -14.48
C TYR A 235 5.48 -0.96 -13.05
N TYR A 236 6.29 -0.66 -12.03
CA TYR A 236 5.93 -0.84 -10.62
C TYR A 236 5.95 0.45 -9.80
N ASP A 237 6.47 1.54 -10.35
CA ASP A 237 6.54 2.82 -9.66
C ASP A 237 5.14 3.42 -9.41
N CYS A 238 4.87 3.83 -8.17
CA CYS A 238 3.57 4.39 -7.78
C CYS A 238 3.17 5.62 -8.59
N ILE A 239 4.12 6.39 -9.12
CA ILE A 239 3.85 7.55 -9.99
C ILE A 239 3.10 7.14 -11.26
N ASN A 240 3.36 5.94 -11.80
CA ASN A 240 2.72 5.46 -13.02
C ASN A 240 1.31 4.88 -12.81
N PHE A 241 0.88 4.70 -11.56
CA PHE A 241 -0.49 4.35 -11.19
C PHE A 241 -1.35 5.58 -10.84
N ALA A 242 -0.71 6.69 -10.50
CA ALA A 242 -1.36 7.85 -9.89
C ALA A 242 -2.49 8.45 -10.72
N ASP A 243 -2.39 8.42 -12.04
CA ASP A 243 -3.42 8.92 -12.98
C ASP A 243 -4.73 8.11 -12.94
N ARG A 244 -4.74 6.94 -12.29
CA ARG A 244 -5.93 6.10 -12.09
C ARG A 244 -6.63 6.34 -10.76
N ILE A 245 -6.02 7.09 -9.83
CA ILE A 245 -6.60 7.36 -8.51
C ILE A 245 -7.67 8.44 -8.65
N GLN A 246 -8.94 8.06 -8.41
CA GLN A 246 -10.11 8.94 -8.52
C GLN A 246 -10.77 9.22 -7.17
N CYS A 247 -10.58 8.32 -6.17
CA CYS A 247 -11.17 8.51 -4.85
C CYS A 247 -10.49 9.66 -4.08
N PRO A 248 -11.18 10.28 -3.10
CA PRO A 248 -10.57 11.17 -2.14
C PRO A 248 -9.30 10.57 -1.54
N ILE A 249 -8.21 11.36 -1.52
CA ILE A 249 -6.92 10.89 -1.04
C ILE A 249 -6.15 11.95 -0.28
N ILE A 250 -5.58 11.55 0.86
CA ILE A 250 -4.58 12.34 1.57
C ILE A 250 -3.23 11.64 1.50
N VAL A 251 -2.19 12.42 1.25
CA VAL A 251 -0.79 11.98 1.32
C VAL A 251 -0.10 12.82 2.37
N TYR A 252 0.76 12.21 3.21
CA TYR A 252 1.50 12.94 4.22
C TYR A 252 2.97 12.50 4.25
N ILE A 253 3.87 13.48 4.41
CA ILE A 253 5.32 13.30 4.33
C ILE A 253 6.03 14.13 5.40
N GLY A 254 7.19 13.66 5.85
CA GLY A 254 8.17 14.47 6.58
C GLY A 254 9.15 15.13 5.61
N LEU A 255 9.44 16.41 5.80
CA LEU A 255 10.35 17.13 4.91
C LEU A 255 11.83 16.78 5.12
N GLN A 256 12.16 16.09 6.21
CA GLN A 256 13.49 15.57 6.52
C GLN A 256 13.54 14.04 6.42
N ASP A 257 12.63 13.42 5.66
CA ASP A 257 12.62 11.98 5.45
C ASP A 257 13.82 11.56 4.57
N ASP A 258 14.73 10.78 5.16
CA ASP A 258 15.92 10.22 4.50
C ASP A 258 15.71 8.76 4.04
N VAL A 259 14.56 8.17 4.37
CA VAL A 259 14.14 6.83 3.93
C VAL A 259 13.34 6.92 2.62
N CYS A 260 12.26 7.73 2.63
CA CYS A 260 11.44 8.01 1.46
C CYS A 260 11.55 9.50 1.12
N PRO A 261 12.46 9.90 0.22
CA PRO A 261 12.73 11.31 -0.07
C PRO A 261 11.45 12.07 -0.40
N PRO A 262 11.16 13.20 0.31
CA PRO A 262 9.91 13.94 0.12
C PRO A 262 9.75 14.52 -1.28
N GLU A 263 10.86 14.71 -2.01
CA GLU A 263 10.89 15.18 -3.38
C GLU A 263 10.04 14.30 -4.31
N THR A 264 9.99 12.99 -4.05
CA THR A 264 9.26 12.03 -4.89
C THR A 264 7.74 12.12 -4.76
N ALA A 265 7.24 12.69 -3.66
CA ALA A 265 5.81 12.85 -3.43
C ALA A 265 5.19 13.97 -4.30
N TYR A 266 5.95 14.96 -4.73
CA TYR A 266 5.40 16.06 -5.53
C TYR A 266 4.98 15.60 -6.94
N PRO A 267 5.83 14.93 -7.74
CA PRO A 267 5.40 14.39 -9.04
C PRO A 267 4.28 13.34 -8.92
N LEU A 268 4.22 12.58 -7.83
CA LEU A 268 3.08 11.71 -7.51
C LEU A 268 1.79 12.52 -7.42
N MET A 269 1.79 13.57 -6.58
CA MET A 269 0.62 14.42 -6.36
C MET A 269 0.16 15.14 -7.63
N ASP A 270 1.09 15.55 -8.48
CA ASP A 270 0.76 16.20 -9.76
C ASP A 270 -0.04 15.25 -10.68
N LYS A 271 0.26 13.95 -10.67
CA LYS A 271 -0.39 12.95 -11.52
C LYS A 271 -1.71 12.41 -10.98
N ILE A 272 -1.96 12.44 -9.68
CA ILE A 272 -3.23 11.98 -9.09
C ILE A 272 -4.39 12.78 -9.68
N GLN A 273 -5.44 12.08 -10.18
CA GLN A 273 -6.60 12.69 -10.84
C GLN A 273 -7.80 12.91 -9.91
N SER A 274 -7.71 12.50 -8.65
CA SER A 274 -8.77 12.76 -7.67
C SER A 274 -9.06 14.26 -7.57
N PRO A 275 -10.34 14.69 -7.62
CA PRO A 275 -10.72 16.07 -7.37
C PRO A 275 -10.51 16.49 -5.91
N GLU A 276 -10.42 15.53 -5.00
CA GLU A 276 -10.18 15.74 -3.59
C GLU A 276 -8.86 15.05 -3.17
N LYS A 277 -7.75 15.73 -3.49
CA LYS A 277 -6.40 15.29 -3.11
C LYS A 277 -5.70 16.31 -2.26
N LYS A 278 -5.00 15.89 -1.20
CA LYS A 278 -4.27 16.80 -0.33
C LYS A 278 -2.93 16.21 0.12
N LEU A 279 -1.87 17.04 0.03
CA LEU A 279 -0.56 16.74 0.57
C LEU A 279 -0.36 17.49 1.90
N TYR A 280 0.00 16.74 2.95
CA TYR A 280 0.46 17.28 4.22
C TYR A 280 1.97 17.09 4.30
N ALA A 281 2.71 18.20 4.39
CA ALA A 281 4.17 18.19 4.49
C ALA A 281 4.59 18.75 5.84
N TYR A 282 5.27 17.94 6.64
CA TYR A 282 5.64 18.27 8.01
C TYR A 282 7.13 18.64 8.10
N ASP A 283 7.40 19.92 8.37
CA ASP A 283 8.75 20.38 8.64
C ASP A 283 9.21 19.94 10.03
N GLY A 284 10.47 19.54 10.16
CA GLY A 284 11.04 18.99 11.40
C GLY A 284 10.77 17.49 11.60
N HIS A 285 10.15 16.83 10.63
CA HIS A 285 9.83 15.38 10.69
C HIS A 285 10.52 14.61 9.56
N GLY A 286 11.02 13.41 9.92
CA GLY A 286 11.59 12.43 8.99
C GLY A 286 10.56 11.40 8.54
N HIS A 287 10.96 10.13 8.51
CA HIS A 287 10.11 9.02 8.07
C HIS A 287 8.86 8.76 8.95
N ASP A 288 8.83 9.34 10.14
CA ASP A 288 7.65 9.37 11.01
C ASP A 288 6.49 10.22 10.45
N ALA A 289 6.80 11.18 9.57
CA ALA A 289 5.85 12.09 8.92
C ALA A 289 4.79 12.65 9.91
N ASN A 290 5.21 12.88 11.17
CA ASN A 290 4.38 13.41 12.26
C ASN A 290 3.11 12.57 12.53
N HIS A 291 3.19 11.25 12.42
CA HIS A 291 2.03 10.35 12.54
C HIS A 291 1.21 10.58 13.82
N HIS A 292 1.85 10.89 14.97
CA HIS A 292 1.14 11.12 16.23
C HIS A 292 0.07 12.22 16.16
N VAL A 293 0.31 13.27 15.38
CA VAL A 293 -0.67 14.34 15.16
C VAL A 293 -1.53 14.02 13.94
N HIS A 294 -0.92 13.42 12.90
CA HIS A 294 -1.59 13.16 11.64
C HIS A 294 -2.66 12.07 11.74
N ASP A 295 -2.53 11.09 12.65
CA ASP A 295 -3.50 10.01 12.85
C ASP A 295 -4.91 10.54 13.10
N GLN A 296 -5.05 11.64 13.84
CA GLN A 296 -6.36 12.28 14.05
C GLN A 296 -6.93 12.87 12.74
N VAL A 297 -6.06 13.39 11.86
CA VAL A 297 -6.48 13.87 10.53
C VAL A 297 -6.98 12.70 9.68
N VAL A 298 -6.27 11.57 9.72
CA VAL A 298 -6.63 10.34 9.00
C VAL A 298 -7.98 9.81 9.50
N ASP A 299 -8.18 9.74 10.81
CA ASP A 299 -9.45 9.25 11.38
C ASP A 299 -10.62 10.15 11.00
N THR A 300 -10.45 11.47 11.12
CA THR A 300 -11.48 12.45 10.70
C THR A 300 -11.78 12.34 9.20
N PHE A 301 -10.74 12.17 8.38
CA PHE A 301 -10.90 11.99 6.93
C PHE A 301 -11.74 10.75 6.60
N PHE A 302 -11.44 9.60 7.20
CA PHE A 302 -12.21 8.39 6.95
C PHE A 302 -13.63 8.47 7.53
N ASP A 303 -13.82 9.07 8.69
CA ASP A 303 -15.17 9.27 9.27
C ASP A 303 -16.06 10.09 8.32
N ASN A 304 -15.52 11.14 7.73
CA ASN A 304 -16.23 11.99 6.78
C ASN A 304 -16.59 11.31 5.45
N HIS A 305 -15.81 10.32 5.01
CA HIS A 305 -16.03 9.66 3.71
C HIS A 305 -16.72 8.30 3.82
N LEU A 306 -16.68 7.66 4.98
CA LEU A 306 -17.16 6.29 5.15
C LEU A 306 -18.35 6.15 6.11
N LYS A 307 -18.57 7.11 7.01
CA LYS A 307 -19.69 7.04 7.99
C LYS A 307 -20.87 7.95 7.68
N THR A 308 -20.75 8.74 6.62
CA THR A 308 -21.82 9.66 6.17
C THR A 308 -22.75 9.01 5.16
#